data_645f2fac7e005c264a4fc9eb7b57d1cc
#
_entry.id   645f2fac7e005c264a4fc9eb7b57d1cc
#
_cell.length_a   1.000
_cell.length_b   1.000
_cell.length_c   1.000
_cell.angle_alpha   90.00
_cell.angle_beta   90.00
_cell.angle_gamma   90.00
#
_symmetry.space_group_name_H-M   'P 1'
#
loop_
_entity.id
_entity.type
_entity.pdbx_description
1 polymer ?
#
loop_
_entity_poly.entity_id
_entity_poly.type
_entity_poly.pdbx_seq_one_letter_code
_entity_poly.pdbx_strand_id
1 'polypeptide(L)'
;MKTEMIRVYGIVQGVGFRPFVSREASDLGLFGTVANKGSYVEIHAQGSEKAVEDLKKALENRPPERSVIMEIISAHLDEPPFDSFEIIDSEKEKGDIFVSPDIAVCEKCKAELFDKTNRRYLHPFINCTQCGPRLTIMDSMPYDRVRTTMADFPMCKDCEEEYTDPATRRYDAQPVCCNKCGPEVYIIGSEKKGAEAITATREAVMAVQRRQRADLRFGGGGAGAVHFGV
;
A
#
# COMPACT_ATOMS: atom_id res chain seq x y z
N MET A 1 -18.63 -10.00 27.67
CA MET A 1 -18.03 -8.95 26.81
C MET A 1 -19.04 -8.63 25.73
N LYS A 2 -19.19 -7.36 25.37
CA LYS A 2 -20.08 -6.98 24.26
C LYS A 2 -19.23 -6.82 23.01
N THR A 3 -19.75 -7.28 21.87
CA THR A 3 -19.14 -7.01 20.57
C THR A 3 -19.87 -5.85 19.92
N GLU A 4 -19.12 -4.91 19.37
CA GLU A 4 -19.66 -3.84 18.55
C GLU A 4 -19.13 -3.99 17.12
N MET A 5 -20.03 -4.09 16.17
CA MET A 5 -19.72 -4.02 14.74
C MET A 5 -19.65 -2.54 14.35
N ILE A 6 -18.54 -2.16 13.72
CA ILE A 6 -18.30 -0.78 13.26
C ILE A 6 -18.02 -0.85 11.76
N ARG A 7 -18.82 -0.13 10.97
CA ARG A 7 -18.63 0.02 9.52
C ARG A 7 -18.14 1.42 9.19
N VAL A 8 -17.05 1.49 8.47
CA VAL A 8 -16.41 2.75 8.09
C VAL A 8 -16.44 2.90 6.58
N TYR A 9 -17.13 3.93 6.11
CA TYR A 9 -17.30 4.27 4.69
C TYR A 9 -16.38 5.41 4.28
N GLY A 10 -15.89 5.37 3.04
CA GLY A 10 -15.03 6.40 2.46
C GLY A 10 -13.79 5.84 1.77
N ILE A 11 -12.73 6.65 1.67
CA ILE A 11 -11.40 6.22 1.19
C ILE A 11 -10.67 5.57 2.36
N VAL A 12 -10.96 4.30 2.61
CA VAL A 12 -10.45 3.51 3.75
C VAL A 12 -9.75 2.22 3.33
N GLN A 13 -9.67 1.94 2.03
CA GLN A 13 -8.98 0.77 1.50
C GLN A 13 -7.67 1.17 0.81
N GLY A 14 -6.62 0.35 0.97
CA GLY A 14 -5.31 0.59 0.37
C GLY A 14 -4.51 1.75 0.98
N VAL A 15 -5.02 2.41 2.00
CA VAL A 15 -4.42 3.56 2.70
C VAL A 15 -3.84 3.20 4.08
N GLY A 16 -3.70 1.91 4.37
CA GLY A 16 -3.20 1.43 5.66
C GLY A 16 -4.24 1.43 6.78
N PHE A 17 -5.53 1.45 6.43
CA PHE A 17 -6.61 1.55 7.40
C PHE A 17 -6.74 0.29 8.26
N ARG A 18 -6.79 -0.93 7.65
CA ARG A 18 -6.82 -2.20 8.40
C ARG A 18 -5.63 -2.36 9.36
N PRO A 19 -4.36 -2.14 8.94
CA PRO A 19 -3.20 -2.10 9.84
C PRO A 19 -3.31 -1.08 10.98
N PHE A 20 -3.89 0.08 10.73
CA PHE A 20 -4.13 1.10 11.75
C PHE A 20 -5.14 0.60 12.79
N VAL A 21 -6.29 0.09 12.34
CA VAL A 21 -7.33 -0.46 13.23
C VAL A 21 -6.78 -1.60 14.08
N SER A 22 -6.04 -2.54 13.48
CA SER A 22 -5.46 -3.68 14.20
C SER A 22 -4.50 -3.24 15.31
N ARG A 23 -3.66 -2.23 15.07
CA ARG A 23 -2.77 -1.68 16.11
C ARG A 23 -3.53 -0.96 17.21
N GLU A 24 -4.44 -0.04 16.86
CA GLU A 24 -5.24 0.69 17.85
C GLU A 24 -6.07 -0.27 18.73
N ALA A 25 -6.69 -1.30 18.11
CA ALA A 25 -7.44 -2.29 18.85
C ALA A 25 -6.55 -3.13 19.79
N SER A 26 -5.38 -3.54 19.33
CA SER A 26 -4.41 -4.27 20.15
C SER A 26 -3.90 -3.43 21.31
N ASP A 27 -3.57 -2.16 21.09
CA ASP A 27 -3.10 -1.22 22.13
C ASP A 27 -4.19 -0.95 23.19
N LEU A 28 -5.47 -1.00 22.80
CA LEU A 28 -6.62 -0.87 23.68
C LEU A 28 -7.04 -2.19 24.36
N GLY A 29 -6.36 -3.30 24.06
CA GLY A 29 -6.70 -4.64 24.58
C GLY A 29 -8.04 -5.15 24.09
N LEU A 30 -8.45 -4.77 22.87
CA LEU A 30 -9.65 -5.27 22.21
C LEU A 30 -9.34 -6.58 21.47
N PHE A 31 -10.35 -7.41 21.33
CA PHE A 31 -10.38 -8.63 20.55
C PHE A 31 -11.32 -8.45 19.35
N GLY A 32 -11.15 -9.25 18.30
CA GLY A 32 -12.06 -9.18 17.16
C GLY A 32 -11.38 -9.22 15.80
N THR A 33 -12.01 -8.58 14.81
CA THR A 33 -11.54 -8.65 13.43
C THR A 33 -11.72 -7.33 12.69
N VAL A 34 -10.92 -7.15 11.63
CA VAL A 34 -11.12 -6.10 10.65
C VAL A 34 -10.99 -6.66 9.23
N ALA A 35 -11.94 -6.31 8.36
CA ALA A 35 -11.98 -6.75 6.97
C ALA A 35 -12.44 -5.65 6.02
N ASN A 36 -12.03 -5.74 4.75
CA ASN A 36 -12.68 -4.97 3.68
C ASN A 36 -13.95 -5.70 3.23
N LYS A 37 -15.06 -4.99 3.17
CA LYS A 37 -16.37 -5.50 2.74
C LYS A 37 -16.89 -4.61 1.60
N GLY A 38 -16.59 -4.98 0.36
CA GLY A 38 -17.04 -4.19 -0.77
C GLY A 38 -16.71 -2.70 -0.66
N SER A 39 -17.67 -1.88 -0.26
CA SER A 39 -17.57 -0.41 -0.21
C SER A 39 -17.13 0.17 1.14
N TYR A 40 -16.93 -0.64 2.17
CA TYR A 40 -16.58 -0.20 3.52
C TYR A 40 -15.54 -1.13 4.18
N VAL A 41 -15.01 -0.69 5.30
CA VAL A 41 -14.24 -1.54 6.22
C VAL A 41 -15.16 -1.92 7.38
N GLU A 42 -15.24 -3.21 7.69
CA GLU A 42 -16.00 -3.73 8.82
C GLU A 42 -15.05 -4.15 9.94
N ILE A 43 -15.39 -3.73 11.14
CA ILE A 43 -14.61 -3.99 12.36
C ILE A 43 -15.55 -4.64 13.36
N HIS A 44 -15.19 -5.79 13.90
CA HIS A 44 -15.84 -6.40 15.05
C HIS A 44 -14.93 -6.17 16.25
N ALA A 45 -15.35 -5.31 17.17
CA ALA A 45 -14.56 -4.92 18.33
C ALA A 45 -15.21 -5.45 19.62
N GLN A 46 -14.51 -6.35 20.31
CA GLN A 46 -14.98 -6.98 21.54
C GLN A 46 -14.09 -6.57 22.72
N GLY A 47 -14.69 -6.03 23.76
CA GLY A 47 -13.96 -5.62 24.96
C GLY A 47 -14.79 -4.80 25.94
N SER A 48 -14.14 -3.92 26.69
CA SER A 48 -14.85 -2.97 27.55
C SER A 48 -15.49 -1.86 26.73
N GLU A 49 -16.63 -1.35 27.16
CA GLU A 49 -17.33 -0.26 26.50
C GLU A 49 -16.42 0.98 26.30
N LYS A 50 -15.58 1.27 27.30
CA LYS A 50 -14.59 2.34 27.21
C LYS A 50 -13.56 2.11 26.10
N ALA A 51 -13.00 0.91 25.99
CA ALA A 51 -12.00 0.59 24.96
C ALA A 51 -12.60 0.67 23.54
N VAL A 52 -13.82 0.21 23.35
CA VAL A 52 -14.53 0.32 22.06
C VAL A 52 -14.80 1.80 21.72
N GLU A 53 -15.21 2.59 22.70
CA GLU A 53 -15.41 4.02 22.49
C GLU A 53 -14.11 4.76 22.19
N ASP A 54 -13.02 4.40 22.85
CA ASP A 54 -11.69 4.96 22.56
C ASP A 54 -11.18 4.55 21.16
N LEU A 55 -11.49 3.34 20.69
CA LEU A 55 -11.25 2.95 19.30
C LEU A 55 -12.04 3.83 18.31
N LYS A 56 -13.33 4.06 18.53
CA LYS A 56 -14.15 4.93 17.67
C LYS A 56 -13.58 6.36 17.60
N LYS A 57 -13.18 6.92 18.75
CA LYS A 57 -12.49 8.21 18.79
C LYS A 57 -11.16 8.21 18.03
N ALA A 58 -10.40 7.12 18.06
CA ALA A 58 -9.17 7.01 17.29
C ALA A 58 -9.46 6.99 15.79
N LEU A 59 -10.49 6.26 15.34
CA LEU A 59 -10.94 6.27 13.95
C LEU A 59 -11.30 7.68 13.46
N GLU A 60 -12.01 8.46 14.26
CA GLU A 60 -12.45 9.81 13.91
C GLU A 60 -11.32 10.85 13.94
N ASN A 61 -10.47 10.82 14.97
CA ASN A 61 -9.54 11.92 15.26
C ASN A 61 -8.11 11.69 14.76
N ARG A 62 -7.71 10.43 14.54
CA ARG A 62 -6.34 10.06 14.18
C ARG A 62 -6.27 9.01 13.03
N PRO A 63 -7.18 9.07 12.03
CA PRO A 63 -7.14 8.09 10.94
C PRO A 63 -5.84 8.20 10.16
N PRO A 64 -5.46 7.19 9.37
CA PRO A 64 -4.31 7.29 8.48
C PRO A 64 -4.39 8.53 7.59
N GLU A 65 -3.29 9.25 7.42
CA GLU A 65 -3.19 10.55 6.73
C GLU A 65 -3.91 10.61 5.37
N ARG A 66 -4.00 9.47 4.69
CA ARG A 66 -4.57 9.35 3.35
C ARG A 66 -5.97 8.77 3.31
N SER A 67 -6.54 8.48 4.47
CA SER A 67 -7.94 8.06 4.55
C SER A 67 -8.87 9.28 4.57
N VAL A 68 -10.05 9.08 4.01
CA VAL A 68 -11.16 10.03 4.12
C VAL A 68 -12.37 9.26 4.61
N ILE A 69 -12.74 9.48 5.86
CA ILE A 69 -13.92 8.87 6.45
C ILE A 69 -15.13 9.75 6.14
N MET A 70 -16.13 9.15 5.52
CA MET A 70 -17.38 9.82 5.18
C MET A 70 -18.47 9.53 6.21
N GLU A 71 -18.50 8.28 6.71
CA GLU A 71 -19.50 7.84 7.67
C GLU A 71 -18.98 6.68 8.51
N ILE A 72 -19.36 6.65 9.78
CA ILE A 72 -19.15 5.51 10.70
C ILE A 72 -20.52 5.09 11.25
N ILE A 73 -20.85 3.81 11.03
CA ILE A 73 -22.08 3.19 11.56
C ILE A 73 -21.66 2.11 12.54
N SER A 74 -22.29 2.05 13.71
CA SER A 74 -22.04 0.98 14.66
C SER A 74 -23.33 0.33 15.18
N ALA A 75 -23.23 -0.96 15.50
CA ALA A 75 -24.32 -1.75 16.06
C ALA A 75 -23.78 -2.82 17.01
N HIS A 76 -24.53 -3.10 18.07
CA HIS A 76 -24.19 -4.22 18.96
C HIS A 76 -24.48 -5.56 18.29
N LEU A 77 -23.54 -6.52 18.48
CA LEU A 77 -23.71 -7.89 18.07
C LEU A 77 -23.49 -8.84 19.26
N ASP A 78 -24.23 -9.94 19.27
CA ASP A 78 -23.98 -11.07 20.17
C ASP A 78 -23.12 -12.10 19.41
N GLU A 79 -21.81 -12.07 19.66
CA GLU A 79 -20.84 -12.97 19.05
C GLU A 79 -20.08 -13.76 20.10
N PRO A 80 -19.58 -14.96 19.75
CA PRO A 80 -18.70 -15.71 20.61
C PRO A 80 -17.41 -14.91 20.90
N PRO A 81 -16.68 -15.24 22.00
CA PRO A 81 -15.41 -14.60 22.30
C PRO A 81 -14.39 -14.77 21.16
N PHE A 82 -13.66 -13.70 20.85
CA PHE A 82 -12.47 -13.75 20.00
C PHE A 82 -11.22 -13.98 20.87
N ASP A 83 -10.22 -14.66 20.30
CA ASP A 83 -8.96 -14.96 20.99
C ASP A 83 -7.90 -13.85 20.81
N SER A 84 -7.99 -13.10 19.70
CA SER A 84 -7.05 -12.04 19.31
C SER A 84 -7.78 -10.98 18.50
N PHE A 85 -7.05 -9.93 18.08
CA PHE A 85 -7.54 -9.00 17.07
C PHE A 85 -6.79 -9.22 15.75
N GLU A 86 -7.53 -9.58 14.70
CA GLU A 86 -6.95 -10.04 13.44
C GLU A 86 -7.46 -9.26 12.22
N ILE A 87 -6.57 -9.11 11.23
CA ILE A 87 -6.99 -8.73 9.88
C ILE A 87 -7.41 -10.00 9.15
N ILE A 88 -8.66 -10.06 8.73
CA ILE A 88 -9.20 -11.23 8.01
C ILE A 88 -9.41 -10.93 6.52
N ASP A 89 -9.61 -11.97 5.76
CA ASP A 89 -9.82 -11.90 4.32
C ASP A 89 -11.01 -11.01 3.95
N SER A 90 -10.86 -10.29 2.84
CA SER A 90 -11.89 -9.40 2.33
C SER A 90 -13.01 -10.16 1.63
N GLU A 91 -14.25 -9.74 1.85
CA GLU A 91 -15.42 -10.28 1.18
C GLU A 91 -15.92 -9.36 0.06
N LYS A 92 -16.43 -9.97 -1.02
CA LYS A 92 -17.06 -9.23 -2.12
C LYS A 92 -18.53 -8.95 -1.79
N GLU A 93 -18.80 -7.77 -1.32
CA GLU A 93 -20.17 -7.25 -1.28
C GLU A 93 -20.44 -6.29 -2.44
N LYS A 94 -21.69 -6.18 -2.86
CA LYS A 94 -22.11 -5.20 -3.87
C LYS A 94 -22.08 -3.80 -3.26
N GLY A 95 -21.48 -2.84 -3.94
CA GLY A 95 -21.43 -1.44 -3.53
C GLY A 95 -20.41 -0.64 -4.32
N ASP A 96 -20.55 0.67 -4.31
CA ASP A 96 -19.57 1.58 -4.90
C ASP A 96 -18.35 1.66 -4.01
N ILE A 97 -17.18 1.40 -4.58
CA ILE A 97 -15.90 1.42 -3.87
C ILE A 97 -15.15 2.70 -4.23
N PHE A 98 -14.81 3.49 -3.23
CA PHE A 98 -13.96 4.65 -3.40
C PHE A 98 -12.48 4.22 -3.45
N VAL A 99 -11.90 4.26 -4.63
CA VAL A 99 -10.49 3.96 -4.83
C VAL A 99 -9.67 5.23 -4.67
N SER A 100 -8.68 5.20 -3.78
CA SER A 100 -7.73 6.30 -3.67
C SER A 100 -6.95 6.45 -4.98
N PRO A 101 -6.77 7.68 -5.49
CA PRO A 101 -5.92 7.91 -6.65
C PRO A 101 -4.47 7.50 -6.38
N ASP A 102 -3.72 7.21 -7.45
CA ASP A 102 -2.27 7.00 -7.34
C ASP A 102 -1.60 8.28 -6.84
N ILE A 103 -0.79 8.12 -5.83
CA ILE A 103 -0.02 9.20 -5.21
C ILE A 103 1.46 8.81 -5.16
N ALA A 104 2.32 9.83 -5.11
CA ALA A 104 3.75 9.62 -5.01
C ALA A 104 4.14 8.77 -3.79
N VAL A 105 5.24 8.04 -3.88
CA VAL A 105 5.80 7.30 -2.75
C VAL A 105 6.10 8.24 -1.59
N CYS A 106 5.92 7.77 -0.35
CA CYS A 106 6.21 8.55 0.85
C CYS A 106 7.72 8.80 1.00
N GLU A 107 8.10 9.82 1.77
CA GLU A 107 9.51 10.20 1.96
C GLU A 107 10.36 9.04 2.54
N LYS A 108 9.80 8.18 3.39
CA LYS A 108 10.50 7.00 3.91
C LYS A 108 10.80 5.98 2.80
N CYS A 109 9.83 5.68 1.93
CA CYS A 109 10.06 4.81 0.78
C CYS A 109 11.01 5.45 -0.24
N LYS A 110 10.94 6.77 -0.43
CA LYS A 110 11.87 7.51 -1.28
C LYS A 110 13.31 7.45 -0.74
N ALA A 111 13.49 7.59 0.57
CA ALA A 111 14.82 7.44 1.20
C ALA A 111 15.39 6.03 0.97
N GLU A 112 14.59 4.98 1.21
CA GLU A 112 14.99 3.60 0.95
C GLU A 112 15.28 3.33 -0.54
N LEU A 113 14.54 3.95 -1.47
CA LEU A 113 14.74 3.82 -2.91
C LEU A 113 16.14 4.28 -3.34
N PHE A 114 16.69 5.30 -2.69
CA PHE A 114 18.01 5.85 -3.02
C PHE A 114 19.13 5.41 -2.08
N ASP A 115 18.84 4.60 -1.09
CA ASP A 115 19.82 4.02 -0.20
C ASP A 115 20.46 2.77 -0.84
N LYS A 116 21.74 2.86 -1.22
CA LYS A 116 22.50 1.78 -1.86
C LYS A 116 22.63 0.53 -0.99
N THR A 117 22.46 0.64 0.33
CA THR A 117 22.53 -0.47 1.27
C THR A 117 21.17 -1.17 1.45
N ASN A 118 20.10 -0.54 0.98
CA ASN A 118 18.75 -1.07 1.12
C ASN A 118 18.45 -2.13 0.05
N ARG A 119 17.80 -3.23 0.42
CA ARG A 119 17.38 -4.31 -0.50
C ARG A 119 16.37 -3.86 -1.57
N ARG A 120 15.82 -2.65 -1.44
CA ARG A 120 14.93 -1.99 -2.40
C ARG A 120 15.60 -0.82 -3.13
N TYR A 121 16.93 -0.75 -3.11
CA TYR A 121 17.66 0.26 -3.87
C TYR A 121 17.24 0.23 -5.34
N LEU A 122 16.78 1.36 -5.86
CA LEU A 122 16.24 1.54 -7.22
C LEU A 122 15.13 0.53 -7.59
N HIS A 123 14.36 0.03 -6.62
CA HIS A 123 13.24 -0.85 -6.89
C HIS A 123 12.00 -0.04 -7.30
N PRO A 124 11.52 -0.13 -8.55
CA PRO A 124 10.46 0.77 -9.08
C PRO A 124 9.11 0.57 -8.40
N PHE A 125 8.84 -0.61 -7.86
CA PHE A 125 7.61 -0.95 -7.15
C PHE A 125 7.72 -0.79 -5.62
N ILE A 126 8.68 0.02 -5.13
CA ILE A 126 8.81 0.29 -3.71
C ILE A 126 7.53 0.92 -3.15
N ASN A 127 7.01 0.33 -2.07
CA ASN A 127 5.75 0.72 -1.46
C ASN A 127 5.74 0.42 0.05
N CYS A 128 4.82 1.05 0.76
CA CYS A 128 4.38 0.69 2.11
C CYS A 128 2.90 1.06 2.27
N THR A 129 2.28 0.75 3.40
CA THR A 129 0.86 1.06 3.65
C THR A 129 0.54 2.55 3.51
N GLN A 130 1.47 3.46 3.86
CA GLN A 130 1.29 4.90 3.71
C GLN A 130 1.40 5.40 2.26
N CYS A 131 1.93 4.61 1.33
CA CYS A 131 2.01 4.99 -0.08
C CYS A 131 0.68 4.86 -0.83
N GLY A 132 -0.31 4.19 -0.23
CA GLY A 132 -1.61 3.95 -0.85
C GLY A 132 -1.59 2.84 -1.92
N PRO A 133 -2.75 2.54 -2.51
CA PRO A 133 -2.88 1.55 -3.58
C PRO A 133 -2.17 2.03 -4.85
N ARG A 134 -2.02 1.09 -5.80
CA ARG A 134 -1.50 1.36 -7.14
C ARG A 134 -2.52 0.87 -8.16
N LEU A 135 -3.17 1.80 -8.85
CA LEU A 135 -4.18 1.47 -9.87
C LEU A 135 -3.61 0.59 -10.98
N THR A 136 -2.35 0.82 -11.34
CA THR A 136 -1.65 0.08 -12.40
C THR A 136 -1.48 -1.41 -12.15
N ILE A 137 -1.58 -1.86 -10.90
CA ILE A 137 -1.48 -3.29 -10.54
C ILE A 137 -2.81 -3.89 -10.10
N MET A 138 -3.88 -3.10 -10.04
CA MET A 138 -5.16 -3.52 -9.50
C MET A 138 -6.01 -4.20 -10.58
N ASP A 139 -6.38 -5.47 -10.37
CA ASP A 139 -7.26 -6.22 -11.26
C ASP A 139 -8.73 -6.06 -10.83
N SER A 140 -8.99 -6.07 -9.53
CA SER A 140 -10.34 -5.92 -8.99
C SER A 140 -10.32 -5.49 -7.52
N MET A 141 -11.49 -5.06 -7.02
CA MET A 141 -11.70 -4.76 -5.60
C MET A 141 -12.37 -5.96 -4.89
N PRO A 142 -12.24 -6.09 -3.59
CA PRO A 142 -11.43 -5.29 -2.64
C PRO A 142 -9.92 -5.34 -2.90
N TYR A 143 -9.19 -4.30 -2.45
CA TYR A 143 -7.75 -4.18 -2.67
C TYR A 143 -6.95 -5.15 -1.78
N ASP A 144 -6.74 -6.34 -2.29
CA ASP A 144 -5.92 -7.39 -1.67
C ASP A 144 -4.93 -7.94 -2.68
N ARG A 145 -3.78 -8.44 -2.22
CA ARG A 145 -2.70 -8.92 -3.10
C ARG A 145 -3.15 -9.93 -4.14
N VAL A 146 -4.03 -10.85 -3.77
CA VAL A 146 -4.60 -11.88 -4.68
C VAL A 146 -5.49 -11.30 -5.79
N ARG A 147 -5.83 -10.00 -5.71
CA ARG A 147 -6.61 -9.25 -6.70
C ARG A 147 -5.79 -8.16 -7.37
N THR A 148 -4.49 -8.33 -7.37
CA THR A 148 -3.52 -7.47 -8.06
C THR A 148 -2.58 -8.32 -8.88
N THR A 149 -1.94 -7.76 -9.91
CA THR A 149 -0.87 -8.43 -10.67
C THR A 149 0.32 -8.83 -9.80
N MET A 150 0.39 -8.35 -8.56
CA MET A 150 1.42 -8.78 -7.59
C MET A 150 1.19 -10.20 -7.05
N ALA A 151 0.04 -10.82 -7.31
CA ALA A 151 -0.20 -12.24 -7.04
C ALA A 151 0.80 -13.15 -7.76
N ASP A 152 1.25 -12.75 -8.96
CA ASP A 152 2.22 -13.48 -9.77
C ASP A 152 3.67 -13.40 -9.21
N PHE A 153 3.90 -12.58 -8.20
CA PHE A 153 5.20 -12.36 -7.56
C PHE A 153 5.19 -12.83 -6.10
N PRO A 154 5.42 -14.15 -5.84
CA PRO A 154 5.48 -14.68 -4.47
C PRO A 154 6.52 -13.94 -3.64
N MET A 155 6.15 -13.55 -2.43
CA MET A 155 7.05 -12.83 -1.53
C MET A 155 8.24 -13.71 -1.13
N CYS A 156 9.44 -13.14 -1.07
CA CYS A 156 10.55 -13.76 -0.37
C CYS A 156 10.33 -13.68 1.15
N LYS A 157 11.04 -14.51 1.90
CA LYS A 157 10.90 -14.59 3.37
C LYS A 157 10.94 -13.22 4.06
N ASP A 158 11.92 -12.37 3.69
CA ASP A 158 12.05 -11.05 4.31
C ASP A 158 10.88 -10.11 3.98
N CYS A 159 10.26 -10.24 2.79
CA CYS A 159 9.07 -9.46 2.41
C CYS A 159 7.82 -10.00 3.09
N GLU A 160 7.72 -11.31 3.29
CA GLU A 160 6.64 -11.97 3.99
C GLU A 160 6.66 -11.61 5.48
N GLU A 161 7.84 -11.64 6.12
CA GLU A 161 8.02 -11.18 7.49
C GLU A 161 7.57 -9.72 7.67
N GLU A 162 7.97 -8.80 6.77
CA GLU A 162 7.49 -7.42 6.81
C GLU A 162 5.97 -7.29 6.56
N TYR A 163 5.40 -8.16 5.74
CA TYR A 163 3.98 -8.16 5.41
C TYR A 163 3.11 -8.63 6.58
N THR A 164 3.59 -9.58 7.37
CA THR A 164 2.86 -10.22 8.47
C THR A 164 3.12 -9.59 9.83
N ASP A 165 4.20 -8.83 10.01
CA ASP A 165 4.56 -8.20 11.28
C ASP A 165 3.86 -6.84 11.46
N PRO A 166 2.93 -6.71 12.43
CA PRO A 166 2.21 -5.45 12.72
C PRO A 166 3.11 -4.26 13.06
N ALA A 167 4.34 -4.49 13.52
CA ALA A 167 5.29 -3.42 13.86
C ALA A 167 5.93 -2.78 12.62
N THR A 168 5.84 -3.41 11.46
CA THR A 168 6.47 -2.91 10.25
C THR A 168 5.61 -1.89 9.50
N ARG A 169 6.26 -1.03 8.70
CA ARG A 169 5.56 -0.11 7.79
C ARG A 169 4.90 -0.81 6.61
N ARG A 170 5.19 -2.10 6.40
CA ARG A 170 4.70 -2.92 5.29
C ARG A 170 3.69 -3.98 5.72
N TYR A 171 3.31 -3.93 6.98
CA TYR A 171 2.22 -4.78 7.47
C TYR A 171 0.98 -4.62 6.59
N ASP A 172 0.51 -5.71 6.01
CA ASP A 172 -0.65 -5.74 5.10
C ASP A 172 -0.52 -4.81 3.87
N ALA A 173 0.72 -4.46 3.46
CA ALA A 173 0.95 -3.65 2.25
C ALA A 173 0.89 -4.53 1.00
N GLN A 174 -0.24 -4.52 0.30
CA GLN A 174 -0.53 -5.46 -0.80
C GLN A 174 0.54 -5.50 -1.92
N PRO A 175 1.21 -4.36 -2.31
CA PRO A 175 2.26 -4.38 -3.33
C PRO A 175 3.64 -4.77 -2.82
N VAL A 176 3.80 -5.19 -1.55
CA VAL A 176 5.12 -5.42 -0.97
C VAL A 176 5.96 -6.40 -1.79
N CYS A 177 7.17 -5.98 -2.13
CA CYS A 177 8.19 -6.76 -2.83
C CYS A 177 9.57 -6.09 -2.67
N CYS A 178 10.60 -6.71 -3.21
CA CYS A 178 11.95 -6.16 -3.31
C CYS A 178 12.61 -6.64 -4.60
N ASN A 179 13.85 -6.22 -4.85
CA ASN A 179 14.60 -6.60 -6.05
C ASN A 179 14.78 -8.13 -6.23
N LYS A 180 14.57 -8.93 -5.17
CA LYS A 180 14.65 -10.40 -5.22
C LYS A 180 13.34 -11.06 -5.65
N CYS A 181 12.20 -10.50 -5.27
CA CYS A 181 10.90 -11.15 -5.44
C CYS A 181 9.85 -10.33 -6.19
N GLY A 182 10.16 -9.11 -6.57
CA GLY A 182 9.27 -8.24 -7.34
C GLY A 182 9.56 -8.22 -8.84
N PRO A 183 8.76 -7.47 -9.61
CA PRO A 183 8.98 -7.26 -11.02
C PRO A 183 10.35 -6.62 -11.29
N GLU A 184 10.96 -7.00 -12.40
CA GLU A 184 12.26 -6.49 -12.83
C GLU A 184 12.10 -5.57 -14.04
N VAL A 185 12.68 -4.38 -13.97
CA VAL A 185 12.77 -3.46 -15.11
C VAL A 185 13.93 -3.87 -16.00
N TYR A 186 13.73 -3.83 -17.32
CA TYR A 186 14.77 -4.10 -18.31
C TYR A 186 14.71 -3.11 -19.49
N ILE A 187 15.79 -2.99 -20.23
CA ILE A 187 15.86 -2.18 -21.43
C ILE A 187 15.75 -3.09 -22.65
N ILE A 188 14.75 -2.87 -23.50
CA ILE A 188 14.58 -3.62 -24.76
C ILE A 188 15.79 -3.39 -25.65
N GLY A 189 16.40 -4.49 -26.15
CA GLY A 189 17.61 -4.46 -26.97
C GLY A 189 18.91 -4.30 -26.17
N SER A 190 18.86 -4.48 -24.85
CA SER A 190 20.03 -4.49 -23.97
C SER A 190 19.94 -5.65 -22.97
N GLU A 191 21.07 -6.11 -22.46
CA GLU A 191 21.10 -7.09 -21.37
C GLU A 191 20.97 -6.47 -19.97
N LYS A 192 20.89 -5.13 -19.89
CA LYS A 192 20.78 -4.43 -18.61
C LYS A 192 19.41 -4.60 -18.01
N LYS A 193 19.38 -4.96 -16.72
CA LYS A 193 18.17 -5.22 -15.93
C LYS A 193 18.27 -4.55 -14.55
N GLY A 194 17.13 -4.44 -13.87
CA GLY A 194 17.02 -3.92 -12.50
C GLY A 194 17.70 -2.57 -12.32
N ALA A 195 18.53 -2.42 -11.30
CA ALA A 195 19.22 -1.18 -10.97
C ALA A 195 20.17 -0.69 -12.09
N GLU A 196 20.76 -1.59 -12.87
CA GLU A 196 21.60 -1.23 -14.02
C GLU A 196 20.78 -0.60 -15.14
N ALA A 197 19.60 -1.16 -15.43
CA ALA A 197 18.69 -0.60 -16.42
C ALA A 197 18.23 0.81 -16.02
N ILE A 198 17.84 1.00 -14.76
CA ILE A 198 17.40 2.28 -14.22
C ILE A 198 18.54 3.31 -14.26
N THR A 199 19.75 2.91 -13.87
CA THR A 199 20.93 3.79 -13.90
C THR A 199 21.26 4.21 -15.32
N ALA A 200 21.32 3.27 -16.26
CA ALA A 200 21.62 3.55 -17.66
C ALA A 200 20.55 4.45 -18.30
N THR A 201 19.28 4.22 -18.00
CA THR A 201 18.18 5.07 -18.45
C THR A 201 18.30 6.48 -17.91
N ARG A 202 18.60 6.63 -16.62
CA ARG A 202 18.82 7.95 -16.00
C ARG A 202 19.98 8.70 -16.68
N GLU A 203 21.08 8.02 -16.93
CA GLU A 203 22.24 8.60 -17.61
C GLU A 203 21.90 9.04 -19.03
N ALA A 204 21.15 8.22 -19.78
CA ALA A 204 20.68 8.57 -21.13
C ALA A 204 19.77 9.80 -21.13
N VAL A 205 18.78 9.85 -20.24
CA VAL A 205 17.86 10.99 -20.08
C VAL A 205 18.64 12.25 -19.73
N MET A 206 19.58 12.18 -18.80
CA MET A 206 20.41 13.32 -18.42
C MET A 206 21.33 13.79 -19.55
N ALA A 207 21.83 12.86 -20.37
CA ALA A 207 22.62 13.21 -21.55
C ALA A 207 21.78 13.95 -22.61
N VAL A 208 20.55 13.50 -22.88
CA VAL A 208 19.61 14.17 -23.78
C VAL A 208 19.27 15.57 -23.26
N GLN A 209 18.95 15.71 -21.97
CA GLN A 209 18.65 17.02 -21.38
C GLN A 209 19.84 17.99 -21.45
N ARG A 210 21.07 17.49 -21.26
CA ARG A 210 22.28 18.32 -21.42
C ARG A 210 22.46 18.77 -22.85
N ARG A 211 22.23 17.90 -23.84
CA ARG A 211 22.28 18.27 -25.27
C ARG A 211 21.22 19.33 -25.62
N GLN A 212 19.97 19.11 -25.22
CA GLN A 212 18.89 20.09 -25.46
C GLN A 212 19.20 21.46 -24.83
N ARG A 213 19.77 21.49 -23.61
CA ARG A 213 20.21 22.78 -23.01
C ARG A 213 21.38 23.39 -23.71
N ALA A 214 22.28 22.62 -24.32
CA ALA A 214 23.38 23.12 -25.14
C ALA A 214 22.85 23.65 -26.49
N ASP A 215 21.90 22.89 -27.11
CA ASP A 215 21.29 23.26 -28.39
C ASP A 215 20.41 24.55 -28.28
N LEU A 216 19.74 24.74 -27.15
CA LEU A 216 19.04 26.00 -26.83
C LEU A 216 19.98 27.18 -26.71
N ARG A 217 21.26 26.95 -26.41
CA ARG A 217 22.30 28.03 -26.44
C ARG A 217 22.93 28.24 -27.79
N PHE A 218 22.81 27.27 -28.73
CA PHE A 218 23.50 27.34 -30.05
C PHE A 218 22.60 26.99 -31.26
N GLY A 219 21.29 26.82 -31.09
CA GLY A 219 20.32 26.66 -32.19
C GLY A 219 20.50 25.41 -33.03
N GLY A 220 19.69 24.37 -32.79
CA GLY A 220 19.30 23.37 -33.80
C GLY A 220 19.74 21.93 -33.64
N GLY A 221 18.76 21.04 -33.63
CA GLY A 221 18.75 19.74 -34.31
C GLY A 221 18.71 18.43 -33.51
N GLY A 222 17.57 17.75 -33.55
CA GLY A 222 17.42 16.28 -33.65
C GLY A 222 17.49 15.41 -32.38
N ALA A 223 16.34 14.95 -31.89
CA ALA A 223 16.23 13.99 -30.78
C ALA A 223 15.78 12.59 -31.25
N GLY A 224 16.46 11.54 -30.76
CA GLY A 224 15.98 10.15 -30.86
C GLY A 224 15.11 9.78 -29.66
N ALA A 225 14.07 8.99 -29.91
CA ALA A 225 13.13 8.53 -28.89
C ALA A 225 13.62 7.26 -28.17
N VAL A 226 13.42 7.21 -26.88
CA VAL A 226 13.66 6.00 -26.05
C VAL A 226 12.30 5.42 -25.66
N HIS A 227 12.05 4.15 -25.99
CA HIS A 227 10.85 3.43 -25.61
C HIS A 227 11.07 2.55 -24.39
N PHE A 228 10.10 2.52 -23.49
CA PHE A 228 10.05 1.67 -22.30
C PHE A 228 8.99 0.59 -22.48
N GLY A 229 9.31 -0.66 -22.11
CA GLY A 229 8.37 -1.76 -21.96
C GLY A 229 8.26 -2.16 -20.48
N VAL A 230 7.06 -2.52 -20.04
CA VAL A 230 6.75 -3.09 -18.72
C VAL A 230 6.51 -4.57 -18.88
#